data_e30752557b1e7c7eff84c31f2be23277
#
_entry.id   e30752557b1e7c7eff84c31f2be23277
#
_cell.length_a   1.000
_cell.length_b   1.000
_cell.length_c   1.000
_cell.angle_alpha   90.00
_cell.angle_beta   90.00
_cell.angle_gamma   90.00
#
_symmetry.space_group_name_H-M   'P 1'
#
loop_
_entity.id
_entity.type
_entity.pdbx_description
1 polymer ?
#
loop_
_entity_poly.entity_id
_entity_poly.type
_entity_poly.pdbx_seq_one_letter_code
_entity_poly.pdbx_strand_id
1 'polypeptide(L)'
;MSNLITAAQAKEFDIKKCLVHSNDGTTKSDIGVLITDLYYFEDLFSPTLKVDILFGDTGTVKEGGVFKNAVDALQMVGTEQVDLELIDPNDQKIKVTLYTDAIVPIAKENRKSLVSVTLGSKESIMNYKTTVNYRLDGRISDHITRILTETLKVDGKKKLDIEQTSWWKM
;
A
#
# COMPACT_ATOMS: atom_id res chain seq x y z
N MET A 1 -22.49 8.14 -33.03
CA MET A 1 -21.20 7.59 -33.42
C MET A 1 -20.51 7.15 -32.13
N SER A 2 -20.52 5.86 -31.87
CA SER A 2 -19.85 5.31 -30.67
C SER A 2 -18.35 5.35 -30.90
N ASN A 3 -17.65 6.14 -30.11
CA ASN A 3 -16.19 6.06 -30.03
C ASN A 3 -15.86 4.66 -29.47
N LEU A 4 -15.55 3.74 -30.38
CA LEU A 4 -14.81 2.55 -30.04
C LEU A 4 -13.48 3.03 -29.46
N ILE A 5 -13.37 2.98 -28.14
CA ILE A 5 -12.07 3.06 -27.47
C ILE A 5 -11.34 1.82 -27.98
N THR A 6 -10.52 2.01 -29.00
CA THR A 6 -9.52 1.01 -29.37
C THR A 6 -8.75 0.78 -28.08
N ALA A 7 -8.70 -0.48 -27.62
CA ALA A 7 -7.82 -0.86 -26.52
C ALA A 7 -6.41 -0.45 -26.98
N ALA A 8 -6.05 0.78 -26.66
CA ALA A 8 -4.68 1.23 -26.78
C ALA A 8 -3.87 0.22 -25.97
N GLN A 9 -2.79 -0.26 -26.55
CA GLN A 9 -1.76 -1.03 -25.91
C GLN A 9 -1.72 -0.68 -24.43
N ALA A 10 -1.65 -1.69 -23.56
CA ALA A 10 -1.53 -1.48 -22.13
C ALA A 10 -0.47 -0.41 -21.91
N LYS A 11 -0.92 0.84 -21.83
CA LYS A 11 -0.03 1.98 -21.76
C LYS A 11 0.31 2.08 -20.29
N GLU A 12 1.59 2.07 -20.04
CA GLU A 12 2.16 2.25 -18.74
C GLU A 12 1.52 3.45 -18.04
N PHE A 13 1.12 3.27 -16.80
CA PHE A 13 0.69 4.39 -15.97
C PHE A 13 1.93 5.22 -15.55
N ASP A 14 1.73 6.50 -15.33
CA ASP A 14 2.77 7.40 -14.84
C ASP A 14 2.78 7.38 -13.30
N ILE A 15 3.95 7.14 -12.71
CA ILE A 15 4.17 7.30 -11.27
C ILE A 15 4.44 8.78 -11.01
N LYS A 16 3.48 9.49 -10.40
CA LYS A 16 3.66 10.90 -10.06
C LYS A 16 4.34 11.09 -8.72
N LYS A 17 4.15 10.15 -7.82
CA LYS A 17 4.70 10.20 -6.48
C LYS A 17 4.74 8.81 -5.87
N CYS A 18 5.84 8.48 -5.22
CA CYS A 18 5.95 7.33 -4.33
C CYS A 18 6.73 7.77 -3.08
N LEU A 19 6.04 8.46 -2.17
CA LEU A 19 6.64 9.06 -0.98
C LEU A 19 6.62 8.06 0.17
N VAL A 20 7.80 7.61 0.56
CA VAL A 20 7.99 6.73 1.73
C VAL A 20 8.31 7.58 2.94
N HIS A 21 7.63 7.32 4.06
CA HIS A 21 7.86 7.95 5.35
C HIS A 21 8.55 6.96 6.27
N SER A 22 9.65 7.38 6.92
CA SER A 22 10.27 6.56 7.97
C SER A 22 9.31 6.34 9.14
N ASN A 23 9.47 5.22 9.84
CA ASN A 23 8.60 4.88 10.98
C ASN A 23 8.70 5.86 12.15
N ASP A 24 9.85 6.55 12.30
CA ASP A 24 10.05 7.59 13.31
C ASP A 24 9.48 8.96 12.90
N GLY A 25 8.98 9.08 11.66
CA GLY A 25 8.42 10.31 11.11
C GLY A 25 9.42 11.43 10.81
N THR A 26 10.72 11.19 10.99
CA THR A 26 11.76 12.22 10.84
C THR A 26 12.18 12.41 9.40
N THR A 27 12.17 11.34 8.61
CA THR A 27 12.64 11.35 7.23
C THR A 27 11.54 10.89 6.28
N LYS A 28 11.51 11.50 5.12
CA LYS A 28 10.67 11.06 4.01
C LYS A 28 11.39 11.25 2.69
N SER A 29 11.21 10.35 1.77
CA SER A 29 11.83 10.43 0.45
C SER A 29 10.88 9.92 -0.62
N ASP A 30 10.88 10.60 -1.76
CA ASP A 30 10.18 10.15 -2.95
C ASP A 30 11.10 9.20 -3.74
N ILE A 31 10.72 7.94 -3.80
CA ILE A 31 11.45 6.91 -4.54
C ILE A 31 10.87 6.67 -5.94
N GLY A 32 9.87 7.43 -6.36
CA GLY A 32 9.18 7.24 -7.63
C GLY A 32 10.10 7.16 -8.85
N VAL A 33 11.15 8.00 -8.88
CA VAL A 33 12.15 8.00 -9.97
C VAL A 33 13.11 6.80 -9.94
N LEU A 34 13.16 6.05 -8.85
CA LEU A 34 14.01 4.87 -8.71
C LEU A 34 13.28 3.58 -9.09
N ILE A 35 11.96 3.65 -9.27
CA ILE A 35 11.12 2.48 -9.56
C ILE A 35 11.38 2.01 -10.99
N THR A 36 11.70 0.73 -11.13
CA THR A 36 11.85 0.05 -12.41
C THR A 36 10.58 -0.67 -12.82
N ASP A 37 9.91 -1.29 -11.86
CA ASP A 37 8.67 -2.02 -12.09
C ASP A 37 7.68 -1.76 -10.93
N LEU A 38 6.40 -1.62 -11.27
CA LEU A 38 5.31 -1.48 -10.31
C LEU A 38 4.12 -2.29 -10.78
N TYR A 39 3.61 -3.14 -9.90
CA TYR A 39 2.41 -3.94 -10.12
C TYR A 39 1.37 -3.57 -9.08
N TYR A 40 0.22 -3.10 -9.54
CA TYR A 40 -0.93 -2.75 -8.71
C TYR A 40 -2.00 -3.82 -8.84
N PHE A 41 -2.38 -4.43 -7.72
CA PHE A 41 -3.38 -5.49 -7.65
C PHE A 41 -4.58 -5.04 -6.85
N GLU A 42 -5.71 -4.96 -7.53
CA GLU A 42 -7.01 -4.73 -6.93
C GLU A 42 -7.97 -5.79 -7.49
N ASP A 43 -8.54 -6.60 -6.61
CA ASP A 43 -9.41 -7.70 -6.98
C ASP A 43 -10.66 -7.65 -6.09
N LEU A 44 -11.82 -7.85 -6.70
CA LEU A 44 -13.11 -7.89 -6.00
C LEU A 44 -13.17 -9.02 -4.95
N PHE A 45 -12.42 -10.09 -5.15
CA PHE A 45 -12.35 -11.23 -4.23
C PHE A 45 -11.22 -11.13 -3.19
N SER A 46 -10.35 -10.13 -3.32
CA SER A 46 -9.31 -9.84 -2.33
C SER A 46 -9.80 -8.78 -1.34
N PRO A 47 -9.69 -9.02 -0.02
CA PRO A 47 -10.12 -8.05 0.98
C PRO A 47 -9.18 -6.83 1.07
N THR A 48 -8.04 -6.87 0.40
CA THR A 48 -6.99 -5.87 0.55
C THR A 48 -6.33 -5.52 -0.77
N LEU A 49 -5.93 -4.26 -0.89
CA LEU A 49 -5.10 -3.77 -1.98
C LEU A 49 -3.66 -4.21 -1.76
N LYS A 50 -2.99 -4.63 -2.83
CA LYS A 50 -1.57 -4.99 -2.84
C LYS A 50 -0.84 -4.25 -3.96
N VAL A 51 0.37 -3.78 -3.67
CA VAL A 51 1.28 -3.21 -4.68
C VAL A 51 2.66 -3.81 -4.50
N ASP A 52 3.22 -4.36 -5.57
CA ASP A 52 4.61 -4.81 -5.60
C ASP A 52 5.45 -3.81 -6.38
N ILE A 53 6.54 -3.37 -5.80
CA ILE A 53 7.46 -2.38 -6.36
C ILE A 53 8.86 -3.00 -6.44
N LEU A 54 9.50 -2.85 -7.59
CA LEU A 54 10.91 -3.11 -7.76
C LEU A 54 11.61 -1.77 -8.01
N PHE A 55 12.63 -1.44 -7.23
CA PHE A 55 13.38 -0.20 -7.44
C PHE A 55 14.89 -0.40 -7.32
N GLY A 56 15.60 0.37 -8.13
CA GLY A 56 17.07 0.41 -8.12
C GLY A 56 17.58 1.50 -7.18
N ASP A 57 18.15 1.09 -6.06
CA ASP A 57 18.71 2.01 -5.06
C ASP A 57 20.18 2.28 -5.35
N THR A 58 20.49 3.50 -5.77
CA THR A 58 21.85 3.94 -6.16
C THR A 58 22.51 4.85 -5.13
N GLY A 59 21.92 4.97 -3.92
CA GLY A 59 22.46 5.82 -2.87
C GLY A 59 22.23 7.32 -3.14
N THR A 60 21.05 7.67 -3.65
CA THR A 60 20.71 9.05 -4.02
C THR A 60 19.97 9.83 -2.92
N VAL A 61 19.56 9.18 -1.85
CA VAL A 61 18.86 9.85 -0.74
C VAL A 61 19.85 10.59 0.14
N LYS A 62 19.63 11.88 0.33
CA LYS A 62 20.47 12.74 1.14
C LYS A 62 19.92 12.84 2.56
N GLU A 63 20.68 12.32 3.53
CA GLU A 63 20.38 12.42 4.94
C GLU A 63 21.58 13.03 5.69
N GLY A 64 21.38 14.10 6.45
CA GLY A 64 22.45 14.76 7.20
C GLY A 64 23.64 15.22 6.35
N GLY A 65 23.43 15.50 5.07
CA GLY A 65 24.50 15.89 4.12
C GLY A 65 25.25 14.72 3.46
N VAL A 66 24.96 13.48 3.84
CA VAL A 66 25.57 12.27 3.28
C VAL A 66 24.55 11.56 2.37
N PHE A 67 25.03 11.06 1.23
CA PHE A 67 24.21 10.23 0.35
C PHE A 67 24.19 8.79 0.87
N LYS A 68 22.99 8.28 1.12
CA LYS A 68 22.72 6.91 1.56
C LYS A 68 21.77 6.21 0.60
N ASN A 69 21.73 4.90 0.70
CA ASN A 69 20.68 4.11 0.06
C ASN A 69 19.33 4.45 0.66
N ALA A 70 18.25 4.39 -0.12
CA ALA A 70 16.91 4.74 0.34
C ALA A 70 16.47 3.86 1.51
N VAL A 71 16.75 2.56 1.46
CA VAL A 71 16.45 1.61 2.55
C VAL A 71 17.16 2.01 3.85
N ASP A 72 18.43 2.36 3.77
CA ASP A 72 19.23 2.75 4.94
C ASP A 72 18.83 4.14 5.47
N ALA A 73 18.59 5.11 4.57
CA ALA A 73 18.21 6.48 4.94
C ALA A 73 16.82 6.57 5.57
N LEU A 74 15.88 5.77 5.09
CA LEU A 74 14.52 5.69 5.61
C LEU A 74 14.37 4.67 6.74
N GLN A 75 15.46 3.94 7.06
CA GLN A 75 15.46 2.86 8.06
C GLN A 75 14.29 1.87 7.83
N MET A 76 14.11 1.47 6.57
CA MET A 76 12.98 0.63 6.18
C MET A 76 13.12 -0.77 6.78
N VAL A 77 12.18 -1.14 7.64
CA VAL A 77 12.13 -2.43 8.33
C VAL A 77 10.77 -3.11 8.20
N GLY A 78 9.81 -2.42 7.61
CA GLY A 78 8.40 -2.81 7.47
C GLY A 78 7.47 -1.86 8.21
N THR A 79 6.24 -1.78 7.74
CA THR A 79 5.17 -0.90 8.24
C THR A 79 5.36 0.61 7.96
N GLU A 80 6.36 1.00 7.17
CA GLU A 80 6.51 2.38 6.70
C GLU A 80 5.28 2.80 5.88
N GLN A 81 4.80 4.02 6.11
CA GLN A 81 3.73 4.59 5.30
C GLN A 81 4.28 5.00 3.93
N VAL A 82 3.53 4.66 2.88
CA VAL A 82 3.85 5.02 1.50
C VAL A 82 2.65 5.70 0.86
N ASP A 83 2.83 6.95 0.46
CA ASP A 83 1.82 7.68 -0.30
C ASP A 83 2.12 7.52 -1.80
N LEU A 84 1.28 6.78 -2.49
CA LEU A 84 1.41 6.47 -3.92
C LEU A 84 0.39 7.27 -4.72
N GLU A 85 0.86 7.95 -5.75
CA GLU A 85 0.04 8.66 -6.74
C GLU A 85 0.40 8.18 -8.15
N LEU A 86 -0.57 7.56 -8.81
CA LEU A 86 -0.48 7.08 -10.18
C LEU A 86 -1.43 7.87 -11.07
N ILE A 87 -1.06 8.02 -12.33
CA ILE A 87 -1.93 8.58 -13.37
C ILE A 87 -2.03 7.56 -14.50
N ASP A 88 -3.25 7.21 -14.86
CA ASP A 88 -3.51 6.35 -15.99
C ASP A 88 -3.40 7.12 -17.34
N PRO A 89 -3.42 6.43 -18.48
CA PRO A 89 -3.40 7.08 -19.80
C PRO A 89 -4.61 7.97 -20.09
N ASN A 90 -5.66 7.92 -19.30
CA ASN A 90 -6.87 8.75 -19.42
C ASN A 90 -6.87 9.93 -18.44
N ASP A 91 -5.72 10.26 -17.86
CA ASP A 91 -5.54 11.30 -16.84
C ASP A 91 -6.33 11.04 -15.53
N GLN A 92 -6.78 9.82 -15.29
CA GLN A 92 -7.40 9.46 -14.02
C GLN A 92 -6.31 9.25 -12.98
N LYS A 93 -6.55 9.81 -11.79
CA LYS A 93 -5.59 9.78 -10.69
C LYS A 93 -5.98 8.76 -9.66
N ILE A 94 -5.08 7.86 -9.35
CA ILE A 94 -5.18 6.94 -8.23
C ILE A 94 -4.26 7.47 -7.12
N LYS A 95 -4.84 7.77 -5.95
CA LYS A 95 -4.09 8.19 -4.76
C LYS A 95 -4.41 7.24 -3.63
N VAL A 96 -3.41 6.53 -3.17
CA VAL A 96 -3.56 5.56 -2.09
C VAL A 96 -2.43 5.71 -1.07
N THR A 97 -2.79 5.52 0.20
CA THR A 97 -1.82 5.39 1.28
C THR A 97 -1.72 3.91 1.65
N LEU A 98 -0.56 3.36 1.47
CA LEU A 98 -0.22 1.96 1.73
C LEU A 98 0.86 1.87 2.80
N TYR A 99 1.14 0.66 3.23
CA TYR A 99 2.17 0.37 4.23
C TYR A 99 3.06 -0.75 3.74
N THR A 100 4.34 -0.66 4.04
CA THR A 100 5.31 -1.69 3.70
C THR A 100 4.99 -2.98 4.46
N ASP A 101 4.75 -4.06 3.72
CA ASP A 101 4.49 -5.41 4.26
C ASP A 101 5.77 -6.25 4.24
N ALA A 102 6.51 -6.20 3.14
CA ALA A 102 7.77 -6.92 2.99
C ALA A 102 8.81 -6.10 2.20
N ILE A 103 10.06 -6.25 2.58
CA ILE A 103 11.22 -5.66 1.90
C ILE A 103 12.22 -6.78 1.64
N VAL A 104 12.53 -7.03 0.38
CA VAL A 104 13.44 -8.09 -0.03
C VAL A 104 14.55 -7.51 -0.90
N PRO A 105 15.79 -7.47 -0.42
CA PRO A 105 16.92 -7.16 -1.28
C PRO A 105 17.14 -8.30 -2.28
N ILE A 106 17.02 -8.00 -3.58
CA ILE A 106 17.19 -8.97 -4.67
C ILE A 106 18.65 -9.11 -5.06
N ALA A 107 19.33 -7.97 -5.20
CA ALA A 107 20.74 -7.93 -5.55
C ALA A 107 21.42 -6.74 -4.88
N LYS A 108 22.67 -6.92 -4.49
CA LYS A 108 23.50 -5.85 -3.95
C LYS A 108 24.88 -5.92 -4.55
N GLU A 109 25.31 -4.86 -5.21
CA GLU A 109 26.64 -4.73 -5.79
C GLU A 109 27.21 -3.34 -5.46
N ASN A 110 28.31 -3.31 -4.72
CA ASN A 110 28.95 -2.07 -4.25
C ASN A 110 27.96 -1.11 -3.58
N ARG A 111 27.62 0.01 -4.27
CA ARG A 111 26.68 1.04 -3.80
C ARG A 111 25.30 0.94 -4.46
N LYS A 112 25.08 -0.07 -5.29
CA LYS A 112 23.80 -0.28 -5.98
C LYS A 112 23.10 -1.48 -5.39
N SER A 113 21.83 -1.35 -5.14
CA SER A 113 20.98 -2.48 -4.74
C SER A 113 19.68 -2.46 -5.53
N LEU A 114 19.19 -3.66 -5.82
CA LEU A 114 17.86 -3.86 -6.37
C LEU A 114 16.99 -4.40 -5.24
N VAL A 115 15.91 -3.70 -4.95
CA VAL A 115 15.06 -3.99 -3.80
C VAL A 115 13.62 -4.19 -4.28
N SER A 116 13.02 -5.29 -3.84
CA SER A 116 11.60 -5.53 -3.99
C SER A 116 10.86 -5.16 -2.70
N VAL A 117 9.81 -4.38 -2.83
CA VAL A 117 8.95 -3.97 -1.72
C VAL A 117 7.52 -4.35 -2.04
N THR A 118 6.89 -5.06 -1.13
CA THR A 118 5.45 -5.33 -1.15
C THR A 118 4.75 -4.34 -0.23
N LEU A 119 3.74 -3.67 -0.75
CA LEU A 119 2.89 -2.75 -0.01
C LEU A 119 1.50 -3.35 0.16
N GLY A 120 0.90 -3.13 1.30
CA GLY A 120 -0.47 -3.53 1.61
C GLY A 120 -1.28 -2.40 2.20
N SER A 121 -2.60 -2.55 2.21
CA SER A 121 -3.47 -1.63 2.93
C SER A 121 -3.26 -1.75 4.44
N LYS A 122 -3.60 -0.70 5.18
CA LYS A 122 -3.50 -0.68 6.65
C LYS A 122 -4.25 -1.85 7.29
N GLU A 123 -5.41 -2.17 6.73
CA GLU A 123 -6.27 -3.25 7.22
C GLU A 123 -5.61 -4.62 7.07
N SER A 124 -4.85 -4.83 5.99
CA SER A 124 -4.06 -6.05 5.78
C SER A 124 -3.07 -6.25 6.92
N ILE A 125 -2.27 -5.22 7.20
CA ILE A 125 -1.25 -5.28 8.27
C ILE A 125 -1.90 -5.47 9.65
N MET A 126 -3.01 -4.77 9.90
CA MET A 126 -3.74 -4.93 11.16
C MET A 126 -4.33 -6.32 11.32
N ASN A 127 -4.79 -6.93 10.22
CA ASN A 127 -5.35 -8.28 10.23
C ASN A 127 -4.29 -9.33 10.65
N TYR A 128 -3.03 -9.18 10.23
CA TYR A 128 -1.95 -10.07 10.69
C TYR A 128 -1.63 -9.94 12.18
N LYS A 129 -1.88 -8.76 12.75
CA LYS A 129 -1.56 -8.46 14.16
C LYS A 129 -2.70 -8.75 15.12
N THR A 130 -3.90 -9.04 14.63
CA THR A 130 -5.10 -9.15 15.45
C THR A 130 -5.78 -10.49 15.27
N THR A 131 -6.26 -11.05 16.38
CA THR A 131 -7.07 -12.26 16.39
C THR A 131 -8.40 -11.97 17.05
N VAL A 132 -9.50 -12.34 16.40
CA VAL A 132 -10.84 -12.29 16.99
C VAL A 132 -11.04 -13.57 17.80
N ASN A 133 -11.03 -13.46 19.12
CA ASN A 133 -11.14 -14.58 20.05
C ASN A 133 -12.30 -14.37 21.06
N TYR A 134 -13.48 -14.10 20.54
CA TYR A 134 -14.69 -13.98 21.36
C TYR A 134 -15.91 -14.51 20.61
N ARG A 135 -16.92 -14.90 21.37
CA ARG A 135 -18.19 -15.34 20.81
C ARG A 135 -18.93 -14.15 20.18
N LEU A 136 -19.50 -14.39 19.02
CA LEU A 136 -20.30 -13.42 18.27
C LEU A 136 -21.78 -13.77 18.43
N ASP A 137 -22.47 -13.06 19.33
CA ASP A 137 -23.91 -13.20 19.54
C ASP A 137 -24.64 -11.96 19.04
N GLY A 138 -25.67 -12.11 18.21
CA GLY A 138 -26.47 -11.01 17.70
C GLY A 138 -26.48 -10.89 16.18
N ARG A 139 -26.51 -9.67 15.68
CA ARG A 139 -26.52 -9.42 14.24
C ARG A 139 -25.11 -9.52 13.67
N ILE A 140 -24.96 -10.18 12.54
CA ILE A 140 -23.67 -10.28 11.83
C ILE A 140 -23.16 -8.90 11.43
N SER A 141 -24.03 -8.00 10.94
CA SER A 141 -23.69 -6.64 10.58
C SER A 141 -23.03 -5.86 11.71
N ASP A 142 -23.52 -6.01 12.96
CA ASP A 142 -22.98 -5.31 14.11
C ASP A 142 -21.57 -5.82 14.45
N HIS A 143 -21.34 -7.12 14.31
CA HIS A 143 -20.02 -7.72 14.51
C HIS A 143 -19.03 -7.33 13.44
N ILE A 144 -19.44 -7.30 12.17
CA ILE A 144 -18.61 -6.81 11.06
C ILE A 144 -18.22 -5.36 11.32
N THR A 145 -19.19 -4.49 11.65
CA THR A 145 -18.92 -3.10 11.96
C THR A 145 -17.92 -2.97 13.10
N ARG A 146 -18.11 -3.71 14.19
CA ARG A 146 -17.20 -3.69 15.35
C ARG A 146 -15.80 -4.16 14.99
N ILE A 147 -15.67 -5.25 14.25
CA ILE A 147 -14.34 -5.76 13.82
C ILE A 147 -13.63 -4.73 12.94
N LEU A 148 -14.33 -4.14 11.98
CA LEU A 148 -13.74 -3.15 11.09
C LEU A 148 -13.33 -1.87 11.83
N THR A 149 -14.14 -1.38 12.77
CA THR A 149 -13.87 -0.11 13.45
C THR A 149 -12.94 -0.25 14.65
N GLU A 150 -13.14 -1.25 15.51
CA GLU A 150 -12.40 -1.40 16.75
C GLU A 150 -11.14 -2.25 16.60
N THR A 151 -11.23 -3.35 15.82
CA THR A 151 -10.15 -4.33 15.69
C THR A 151 -9.20 -3.93 14.57
N LEU A 152 -9.70 -3.74 13.37
CA LEU A 152 -8.89 -3.39 12.21
C LEU A 152 -8.62 -1.89 12.10
N LYS A 153 -9.33 -1.07 12.89
CA LYS A 153 -9.18 0.39 12.93
C LYS A 153 -9.19 1.00 11.53
N VAL A 154 -10.20 0.58 10.73
CA VAL A 154 -10.41 1.13 9.40
C VAL A 154 -10.44 2.64 9.50
N ASP A 155 -9.67 3.32 8.66
CA ASP A 155 -9.56 4.77 8.68
C ASP A 155 -10.95 5.40 8.51
N GLY A 156 -11.29 6.35 9.37
CA GLY A 156 -12.58 7.07 9.34
C GLY A 156 -12.85 7.83 8.03
N LYS A 157 -11.88 7.91 7.13
CA LYS A 157 -12.04 8.41 5.77
C LYS A 157 -12.72 7.41 4.83
N LYS A 158 -12.73 6.12 5.18
CA LYS A 158 -13.38 5.06 4.39
C LYS A 158 -14.84 4.95 4.80
N LYS A 159 -15.75 5.04 3.84
CA LYS A 159 -17.17 4.81 4.06
C LYS A 159 -17.42 3.30 4.21
N LEU A 160 -18.01 2.91 5.32
CA LEU A 160 -18.52 1.54 5.51
C LEU A 160 -19.98 1.49 5.03
N ASP A 161 -20.27 0.63 4.08
CA ASP A 161 -21.61 0.37 3.56
C ASP A 161 -21.98 -1.06 3.92
N ILE A 162 -22.66 -1.22 5.05
CA ILE A 162 -22.98 -2.54 5.63
C ILE A 162 -24.49 -2.63 5.78
N GLU A 163 -25.12 -3.54 5.04
CA GLU A 163 -26.53 -3.86 5.20
C GLU A 163 -26.80 -4.51 6.55
N GLN A 164 -27.89 -4.08 7.21
CA GLN A 164 -28.30 -4.68 8.47
C GLN A 164 -28.84 -6.08 8.24
N THR A 165 -28.23 -7.06 8.91
CA THR A 165 -28.71 -8.45 8.89
C THR A 165 -29.78 -8.68 9.95
N SER A 166 -30.61 -9.71 9.76
CA SER A 166 -31.51 -10.19 10.79
C SER A 166 -30.77 -10.79 11.99
N TRP A 167 -31.43 -10.87 13.14
CA TRP A 167 -30.89 -11.54 14.31
C TRP A 167 -30.65 -13.03 14.01
N TRP A 168 -29.42 -13.48 14.26
CA TRP A 168 -29.10 -14.89 14.24
C TRP A 168 -29.30 -15.44 15.67
N LYS A 169 -30.28 -16.34 15.86
CA LYS A 169 -30.37 -17.16 17.05
C LYS A 169 -29.79 -18.53 16.72
N MET A 170 -28.68 -18.89 17.36
CA MET A 170 -28.30 -20.30 17.48
C MET A 170 -29.12 -21.00 18.56
#